data_4d3bc3f6c402e960913d79404311a8e3
#
_entry.id   4d3bc3f6c402e960913d79404311a8e3
#
_cell.length_a   1.000
_cell.length_b   1.000
_cell.length_c   1.000
_cell.angle_alpha   90.00
_cell.angle_beta   90.00
_cell.angle_gamma   90.00
#
_symmetry.space_group_name_H-M   'P 1'
#
loop_
_entity.id
_entity.type
_entity.pdbx_description
1 polymer ?
#
loop_
_entity_poly.entity_id
_entity_poly.type
_entity_poly.pdbx_seq_one_letter_code
_entity_poly.pdbx_strand_id
1 'polypeptide(L)'
;EAVFNMTAILEKAQEFGNFLRIDMENSVFTNQTFEIFEQCKPIYDNMGVAIQSYLYRSQEDIERLADNNFNSRICKGIYKESSSVAFQDREDIKNNFLILAKSMADRNAFSGYATHDQDLIDKLLDWIETDNISPDLFEFQVLFGVPMEGRLEALLEKGYKVRVYVPYGPDWFNYSVRRLKENPNIAGYVLWNMFKK
;
A
#
# COMPACT_ATOMS: atom_id res chain seq x y z
N GLU A 1 23.00 8.17 -7.04
CA GLU A 1 22.09 9.04 -7.82
C GLU A 1 20.67 9.03 -7.23
N ALA A 2 20.04 7.87 -6.97
CA ALA A 2 18.68 7.81 -6.41
C ALA A 2 18.56 8.52 -5.05
N VAL A 3 19.46 8.29 -4.12
CA VAL A 3 19.49 8.98 -2.82
C VAL A 3 19.64 10.50 -2.99
N PHE A 4 20.50 10.95 -3.91
CA PHE A 4 20.66 12.37 -4.19
C PHE A 4 19.35 13.02 -4.70
N ASN A 5 18.65 12.37 -5.61
CA ASN A 5 17.35 12.86 -6.10
C ASN A 5 16.30 12.83 -4.99
N MET A 6 16.32 11.79 -4.14
CA MET A 6 15.43 11.69 -2.99
C MET A 6 15.65 12.83 -1.98
N THR A 7 16.90 13.23 -1.72
CA THR A 7 17.20 14.31 -0.79
C THR A 7 16.46 15.61 -1.16
N ALA A 8 16.46 15.98 -2.43
CA ALA A 8 15.73 17.17 -2.89
C ALA A 8 14.21 17.07 -2.70
N ILE A 9 13.65 15.87 -2.85
CA ILE A 9 12.21 15.61 -2.59
C ILE A 9 11.93 15.68 -1.09
N LEU A 10 12.81 15.09 -0.26
CA LEU A 10 12.68 15.11 1.20
C LEU A 10 12.74 16.51 1.77
N GLU A 11 13.65 17.37 1.27
CA GLU A 11 13.72 18.78 1.66
C GLU A 11 12.39 19.51 1.39
N LYS A 12 11.77 19.24 0.23
CA LYS A 12 10.45 19.80 -0.09
C LYS A 12 9.34 19.20 0.76
N ALA A 13 9.35 17.90 1.00
CA ALA A 13 8.39 17.26 1.89
C ALA A 13 8.47 17.83 3.31
N GLN A 14 9.68 18.07 3.82
CA GLN A 14 9.93 18.66 5.13
C GLN A 14 9.46 20.11 5.21
N GLU A 15 9.72 20.93 4.17
CA GLU A 15 9.27 22.33 4.08
C GLU A 15 7.75 22.45 4.24
N PHE A 16 6.98 21.50 3.67
CA PHE A 16 5.53 21.51 3.71
C PHE A 16 4.94 20.58 4.78
N GLY A 17 5.74 19.86 5.54
CA GLY A 17 5.27 18.88 6.52
C GLY A 17 4.56 17.67 5.89
N ASN A 18 4.81 17.38 4.62
CA ASN A 18 4.12 16.34 3.87
C ASN A 18 4.73 14.96 4.13
N PHE A 19 3.87 13.95 4.33
CA PHE A 19 4.29 12.56 4.36
C PHE A 19 4.76 12.10 2.98
N LEU A 20 5.90 11.39 2.93
CA LEU A 20 6.44 10.82 1.70
C LEU A 20 6.43 9.29 1.77
N ARG A 21 5.99 8.64 0.69
CA ARG A 21 6.05 7.18 0.56
C ARG A 21 6.89 6.77 -0.63
N ILE A 22 7.85 5.88 -0.39
CA ILE A 22 8.56 5.19 -1.47
C ILE A 22 7.71 4.00 -1.90
N ASP A 23 7.31 3.97 -3.17
CA ASP A 23 6.61 2.82 -3.75
C ASP A 23 7.61 1.68 -4.02
N MET A 24 7.08 0.43 -4.09
CA MET A 24 7.88 -0.75 -4.37
C MET A 24 7.74 -1.15 -5.83
N GLU A 25 8.87 -1.43 -6.45
CA GLU A 25 8.96 -2.00 -7.79
C GLU A 25 8.98 -3.55 -7.75
N ASN A 26 9.44 -4.21 -8.82
CA ASN A 26 9.57 -5.67 -8.83
C ASN A 26 10.63 -6.18 -7.83
N SER A 27 10.64 -7.49 -7.60
CA SER A 27 11.47 -8.14 -6.57
C SER A 27 12.97 -7.87 -6.69
N VAL A 28 13.46 -7.60 -7.91
CA VAL A 28 14.89 -7.30 -8.18
C VAL A 28 15.32 -6.00 -7.48
N PHE A 29 14.42 -5.02 -7.35
CA PHE A 29 14.71 -3.72 -6.75
C PHE A 29 14.37 -3.62 -5.26
N THR A 30 13.82 -4.67 -4.65
CA THR A 30 13.35 -4.62 -3.24
C THR A 30 14.48 -4.23 -2.29
N ASN A 31 15.67 -4.83 -2.40
CA ASN A 31 16.81 -4.48 -1.55
C ASN A 31 17.22 -3.01 -1.70
N GLN A 32 17.37 -2.56 -2.96
CA GLN A 32 17.75 -1.18 -3.25
C GLN A 32 16.71 -0.17 -2.72
N THR A 33 15.42 -0.50 -2.80
CA THR A 33 14.34 0.34 -2.28
C THR A 33 14.46 0.48 -0.75
N PHE A 34 14.70 -0.60 -0.05
CA PHE A 34 14.90 -0.56 1.41
C PHE A 34 16.19 0.16 1.80
N GLU A 35 17.30 -0.06 1.09
CA GLU A 35 18.54 0.67 1.30
C GLU A 35 18.37 2.19 1.14
N ILE A 36 17.61 2.62 0.11
CA ILE A 36 17.27 4.03 -0.09
C ILE A 36 16.41 4.54 1.06
N PHE A 37 15.39 3.78 1.47
CA PHE A 37 14.54 4.12 2.61
C PHE A 37 15.36 4.32 3.89
N GLU A 38 16.22 3.36 4.24
CA GLU A 38 17.06 3.39 5.45
C GLU A 38 18.06 4.56 5.43
N GLN A 39 18.59 4.93 4.26
CA GLN A 39 19.46 6.11 4.11
C GLN A 39 18.68 7.44 4.20
N CYS A 40 17.44 7.48 3.75
CA CYS A 40 16.60 8.68 3.72
C CYS A 40 15.88 8.93 5.06
N LYS A 41 15.50 7.89 5.79
CA LYS A 41 14.75 7.97 7.05
C LYS A 41 15.39 8.88 8.11
N PRO A 42 16.73 8.88 8.31
CA PRO A 42 17.39 9.81 9.23
C PRO A 42 17.35 11.29 8.77
N ILE A 43 17.16 11.56 7.49
CA ILE A 43 17.08 12.93 6.93
C ILE A 43 15.68 13.51 7.16
N TYR A 44 14.64 12.69 6.96
CA TYR A 44 13.26 13.06 7.16
C TYR A 44 12.46 11.84 7.62
N ASP A 45 12.00 11.85 8.87
CA ASP A 45 11.37 10.69 9.49
C ASP A 45 9.88 10.53 9.13
N ASN A 46 9.21 11.59 8.62
CA ASN A 46 7.81 11.52 8.17
C ASN A 46 7.71 10.85 6.79
N MET A 47 8.24 9.65 6.68
CA MET A 47 8.22 8.85 5.45
C MET A 47 7.96 7.37 5.72
N GLY A 48 7.59 6.66 4.66
CA GLY A 48 7.34 5.23 4.70
C GLY A 48 7.68 4.54 3.39
N VAL A 49 7.52 3.23 3.36
CA VAL A 49 7.80 2.40 2.18
C VAL A 49 6.64 1.45 1.91
N ALA A 50 6.45 1.02 0.67
CA ALA A 50 5.46 0.01 0.32
C ALA A 50 6.05 -1.40 0.47
N ILE A 51 5.23 -2.35 0.94
CA ILE A 51 5.54 -3.77 1.06
C ILE A 51 4.49 -4.58 0.31
N GLN A 52 4.94 -5.60 -0.40
CA GLN A 52 4.10 -6.42 -1.28
C GLN A 52 3.88 -7.80 -0.67
N SER A 53 2.64 -8.14 -0.33
CA SER A 53 2.31 -9.38 0.38
C SER A 53 2.52 -10.66 -0.44
N TYR A 54 2.64 -10.57 -1.76
CA TYR A 54 2.93 -11.75 -2.57
C TYR A 54 4.38 -12.25 -2.45
N LEU A 55 5.35 -11.42 -2.01
CA LEU A 55 6.74 -11.85 -1.83
C LEU A 55 6.93 -12.66 -0.56
N TYR A 56 7.60 -13.80 -0.64
CA TYR A 56 7.91 -14.63 0.52
C TYR A 56 8.70 -13.90 1.61
N ARG A 57 9.60 -13.01 1.19
CA ARG A 57 10.48 -12.25 2.08
C ARG A 57 9.79 -11.16 2.91
N SER A 58 8.56 -10.75 2.53
CA SER A 58 7.92 -9.55 3.09
C SER A 58 7.73 -9.60 4.60
N GLN A 59 7.54 -10.78 5.19
CA GLN A 59 7.46 -10.93 6.64
C GLN A 59 8.83 -10.63 7.29
N GLU A 60 9.90 -11.21 6.78
CA GLU A 60 11.26 -10.96 7.26
C GLU A 60 11.68 -9.50 7.09
N ASP A 61 11.26 -8.87 5.96
CA ASP A 61 11.49 -7.44 5.74
C ASP A 61 10.79 -6.57 6.80
N ILE A 62 9.55 -6.89 7.19
CA ILE A 62 8.86 -6.20 8.30
C ILE A 62 9.58 -6.45 9.62
N GLU A 63 9.97 -7.68 9.92
CA GLU A 63 10.70 -8.02 11.15
C GLU A 63 11.99 -7.23 11.29
N ARG A 64 12.67 -6.97 10.19
CA ARG A 64 13.91 -6.19 10.14
C ARG A 64 13.70 -4.67 10.24
N LEU A 65 12.65 -4.15 9.60
CA LEU A 65 12.47 -2.71 9.39
C LEU A 65 11.49 -2.06 10.37
N ALA A 66 10.52 -2.82 10.88
CA ALA A 66 9.42 -2.23 11.62
C ALA A 66 9.75 -2.00 13.09
N ASP A 67 9.69 -0.74 13.47
CA ASP A 67 9.59 -0.23 14.83
C ASP A 67 8.34 0.64 14.98
N ASN A 68 8.13 1.28 16.11
CA ASN A 68 6.98 2.15 16.38
C ASN A 68 6.93 3.42 15.50
N ASN A 69 8.00 3.75 14.78
CA ASN A 69 8.07 4.86 13.83
C ASN A 69 7.99 4.40 12.37
N PHE A 70 7.88 3.09 12.16
CA PHE A 70 7.78 2.55 10.81
C PHE A 70 6.37 2.75 10.24
N ASN A 71 6.31 3.18 8.99
CA ASN A 71 5.07 3.38 8.26
C ASN A 71 5.14 2.66 6.92
N SER A 72 4.25 1.69 6.72
CA SER A 72 4.21 0.92 5.48
C SER A 72 2.85 0.96 4.80
N ARG A 73 2.87 0.95 3.47
CA ARG A 73 1.72 0.54 2.66
C ARG A 73 1.84 -0.94 2.37
N ILE A 74 0.92 -1.75 2.86
CA ILE A 74 0.82 -3.15 2.48
C ILE A 74 -0.09 -3.24 1.25
N CYS A 75 0.40 -3.83 0.17
CA CYS A 75 -0.36 -4.14 -1.04
C CYS A 75 -0.13 -5.60 -1.45
N LYS A 76 -0.98 -6.14 -2.33
CA LYS A 76 -0.83 -7.53 -2.78
C LYS A 76 0.43 -7.76 -3.60
N GLY A 77 0.82 -6.78 -4.39
CA GLY A 77 1.82 -6.88 -5.43
C GLY A 77 1.18 -6.92 -6.81
N ILE A 78 1.89 -6.42 -7.81
CA ILE A 78 1.33 -6.22 -9.15
C ILE A 78 2.20 -6.79 -10.26
N TYR A 79 3.49 -6.93 -10.03
CA TYR A 79 4.41 -7.44 -11.03
C TYR A 79 4.30 -8.96 -11.17
N LYS A 80 4.60 -9.45 -12.38
CA LYS A 80 4.67 -10.89 -12.62
C LYS A 80 6.01 -11.41 -12.09
N GLU A 81 5.95 -12.10 -10.97
CA GLU A 81 7.12 -12.67 -10.30
C GLU A 81 7.17 -14.20 -10.45
N SER A 82 8.38 -14.76 -10.34
CA SER A 82 8.58 -16.21 -10.32
C SER A 82 8.00 -16.85 -9.05
N SER A 83 7.50 -18.07 -9.16
CA SER A 83 7.11 -18.91 -8.02
C SER A 83 8.26 -19.23 -7.05
N SER A 84 9.50 -18.94 -7.42
CA SER A 84 10.65 -19.07 -6.50
C SER A 84 10.78 -17.91 -5.50
N VAL A 85 10.10 -16.77 -5.74
CA VAL A 85 10.19 -15.57 -4.90
C VAL A 85 8.86 -15.06 -4.41
N ALA A 86 7.73 -15.50 -5.02
CA ALA A 86 6.41 -14.98 -4.72
C ALA A 86 5.33 -16.08 -4.73
N PHE A 87 4.34 -15.93 -3.85
CA PHE A 87 3.10 -16.69 -3.88
C PHE A 87 2.39 -16.48 -5.23
N GLN A 88 1.83 -17.55 -5.78
CA GLN A 88 1.06 -17.52 -7.03
C GLN A 88 -0.44 -17.64 -6.76
N ASP A 89 -0.82 -18.26 -5.66
CA ASP A 89 -2.21 -18.43 -5.27
C ASP A 89 -2.75 -17.15 -4.60
N ARG A 90 -3.98 -16.79 -4.95
CA ARG A 90 -4.62 -15.55 -4.46
C ARG A 90 -4.94 -15.61 -2.98
N GLU A 91 -5.30 -16.78 -2.46
CA GLU A 91 -5.60 -16.94 -1.03
C GLU A 91 -4.31 -16.89 -0.21
N ASP A 92 -3.22 -17.48 -0.69
CA ASP A 92 -1.92 -17.38 -0.03
C ASP A 92 -1.46 -15.93 0.07
N ILE A 93 -1.64 -15.13 -1.00
CA ILE A 93 -1.32 -13.70 -1.01
C ILE A 93 -2.18 -12.93 0.01
N LYS A 94 -3.48 -13.22 0.10
CA LYS A 94 -4.37 -12.60 1.09
C LYS A 94 -4.02 -13.01 2.52
N ASN A 95 -3.72 -14.28 2.74
CA ASN A 95 -3.31 -14.79 4.04
C ASN A 95 -2.00 -14.13 4.49
N ASN A 96 -1.02 -14.03 3.59
CA ASN A 96 0.22 -13.31 3.89
C ASN A 96 -0.02 -11.82 4.16
N PHE A 97 -0.95 -11.17 3.44
CA PHE A 97 -1.33 -9.78 3.72
C PHE A 97 -1.81 -9.60 5.17
N LEU A 98 -2.66 -10.50 5.66
CA LEU A 98 -3.12 -10.49 7.06
C LEU A 98 -1.98 -10.74 8.05
N ILE A 99 -1.06 -11.66 7.74
CA ILE A 99 0.13 -11.92 8.56
C ILE A 99 0.98 -10.65 8.67
N LEU A 100 1.21 -9.95 7.55
CA LEU A 100 1.97 -8.70 7.54
C LEU A 100 1.27 -7.60 8.33
N ALA A 101 -0.07 -7.46 8.18
CA ALA A 101 -0.85 -6.49 8.95
C ALA A 101 -0.75 -6.72 10.46
N LYS A 102 -0.85 -7.98 10.90
CA LYS A 102 -0.68 -8.38 12.32
C LYS A 102 0.74 -8.10 12.80
N SER A 103 1.74 -8.49 12.04
CA SER A 103 3.16 -8.24 12.35
C SER A 103 3.50 -6.76 12.53
N MET A 104 2.87 -5.88 11.75
CA MET A 104 2.97 -4.42 11.90
C MET A 104 2.30 -3.94 13.20
N ALA A 105 1.07 -4.39 13.46
CA ALA A 105 0.33 -3.99 14.65
C ALA A 105 1.04 -4.43 15.95
N ASP A 106 1.60 -5.64 16.00
CA ASP A 106 2.38 -6.16 17.13
C ASP A 106 3.61 -5.29 17.45
N ARG A 107 4.10 -4.52 16.47
CA ARG A 107 5.23 -3.59 16.61
C ARG A 107 4.81 -2.14 16.83
N ASN A 108 3.52 -1.88 16.97
CA ASN A 108 2.93 -0.54 16.97
C ASN A 108 3.33 0.31 15.75
N ALA A 109 3.59 -0.35 14.63
CA ALA A 109 3.94 0.28 13.37
C ALA A 109 2.67 0.60 12.54
N PHE A 110 2.69 1.72 11.81
CA PHE A 110 1.54 2.17 11.04
C PHE A 110 1.40 1.44 9.71
N SER A 111 0.19 0.95 9.40
CA SER A 111 -0.14 0.24 8.16
C SER A 111 -1.18 0.93 7.30
N GLY A 112 -0.85 1.20 6.03
CA GLY A 112 -1.85 1.51 5.01
C GLY A 112 -2.29 0.23 4.28
N TYR A 113 -3.53 -0.21 4.45
CA TYR A 113 -4.08 -1.40 3.78
C TYR A 113 -4.56 -1.05 2.38
N ALA A 114 -3.69 -1.23 1.38
CA ALA A 114 -3.97 -0.85 -0.01
C ALA A 114 -4.60 -2.02 -0.78
N THR A 115 -5.93 -2.09 -0.76
CA THR A 115 -6.68 -3.14 -1.44
C THR A 115 -8.10 -2.73 -1.79
N HIS A 116 -8.64 -3.30 -2.90
CA HIS A 116 -10.04 -3.20 -3.30
C HIS A 116 -10.76 -4.56 -3.14
N ASP A 117 -10.06 -5.57 -2.65
CA ASP A 117 -10.59 -6.92 -2.47
C ASP A 117 -11.52 -6.94 -1.25
N GLN A 118 -12.82 -7.12 -1.49
CA GLN A 118 -13.84 -7.06 -0.45
C GLN A 118 -13.66 -8.16 0.60
N ASP A 119 -13.32 -9.38 0.19
CA ASP A 119 -13.06 -10.50 1.11
C ASP A 119 -11.85 -10.20 2.02
N LEU A 120 -10.78 -9.62 1.47
CA LEU A 120 -9.63 -9.22 2.27
C LEU A 120 -9.95 -8.08 3.24
N ILE A 121 -10.78 -7.11 2.81
CA ILE A 121 -11.25 -6.03 3.69
C ILE A 121 -12.09 -6.60 4.83
N ASP A 122 -12.99 -7.55 4.55
CA ASP A 122 -13.80 -8.18 5.58
C ASP A 122 -12.92 -8.95 6.60
N LYS A 123 -11.94 -9.72 6.12
CA LYS A 123 -10.98 -10.43 7.00
C LYS A 123 -10.15 -9.46 7.86
N LEU A 124 -9.75 -8.31 7.31
CA LEU A 124 -9.06 -7.25 8.06
C LEU A 124 -9.96 -6.65 9.14
N LEU A 125 -11.21 -6.36 8.80
CA LEU A 125 -12.18 -5.79 9.73
C LEU A 125 -12.49 -6.76 10.88
N ASP A 126 -12.76 -8.02 10.58
CA ASP A 126 -12.99 -9.07 11.57
C ASP A 126 -11.81 -9.19 12.56
N TRP A 127 -10.59 -9.17 12.04
CA TRP A 127 -9.40 -9.19 12.88
C TRP A 127 -9.25 -7.91 13.70
N ILE A 128 -9.39 -6.72 13.10
CA ILE A 128 -9.28 -5.42 13.78
C ILE A 128 -10.26 -5.34 14.95
N GLU A 129 -11.52 -5.76 14.74
CA GLU A 129 -12.57 -5.73 15.74
C GLU A 129 -12.33 -6.80 16.82
N THR A 130 -11.92 -8.02 16.46
CA THR A 130 -11.68 -9.13 17.40
C THR A 130 -10.51 -8.83 18.33
N ASP A 131 -9.40 -8.34 17.78
CA ASP A 131 -8.16 -8.09 18.53
C ASP A 131 -8.12 -6.64 19.08
N ASN A 132 -9.18 -5.84 18.85
CA ASN A 132 -9.31 -4.45 19.31
C ASN A 132 -8.12 -3.57 18.90
N ILE A 133 -7.74 -3.65 17.63
CA ILE A 133 -6.60 -2.91 17.06
C ILE A 133 -6.90 -1.41 17.05
N SER A 134 -5.98 -0.59 17.57
CA SER A 134 -6.16 0.87 17.60
C SER A 134 -6.29 1.46 16.18
N PRO A 135 -7.34 2.28 15.93
CA PRO A 135 -7.51 2.98 14.65
C PRO A 135 -6.37 3.94 14.29
N ASP A 136 -5.51 4.25 15.26
CA ASP A 136 -4.32 5.09 15.00
C ASP A 136 -3.17 4.35 14.33
N LEU A 137 -3.20 3.02 14.32
CA LEU A 137 -2.17 2.17 13.73
C LEU A 137 -2.42 1.84 12.25
N PHE A 138 -3.57 2.24 11.68
CA PHE A 138 -3.85 1.89 10.28
C PHE A 138 -4.74 2.90 9.55
N GLU A 139 -4.77 2.76 8.26
CA GLU A 139 -5.76 3.35 7.35
C GLU A 139 -6.06 2.39 6.19
N PHE A 140 -7.26 2.49 5.62
CA PHE A 140 -7.56 1.83 4.35
C PHE A 140 -7.17 2.74 3.19
N GLN A 141 -6.56 2.16 2.15
CA GLN A 141 -6.09 2.90 0.98
C GLN A 141 -6.72 2.35 -0.29
N VAL A 142 -7.29 3.23 -1.10
CA VAL A 142 -7.96 2.88 -2.35
C VAL A 142 -7.50 3.78 -3.48
N LEU A 143 -7.59 3.29 -4.71
CA LEU A 143 -7.32 4.08 -5.90
C LEU A 143 -8.56 4.87 -6.30
N PHE A 144 -8.38 6.14 -6.61
CA PHE A 144 -9.47 6.99 -7.12
C PHE A 144 -10.11 6.38 -8.38
N GLY A 145 -11.44 6.39 -8.42
CA GLY A 145 -12.20 5.88 -9.55
C GLY A 145 -12.45 4.37 -9.56
N VAL A 146 -11.91 3.61 -8.60
CA VAL A 146 -12.26 2.20 -8.42
C VAL A 146 -13.49 2.10 -7.52
N PRO A 147 -14.57 1.39 -7.95
CA PRO A 147 -15.77 1.25 -7.15
C PRO A 147 -15.52 0.50 -5.86
N MET A 148 -16.12 1.00 -4.79
CA MET A 148 -16.08 0.36 -3.47
C MET A 148 -17.48 0.07 -2.92
N GLU A 149 -18.54 0.28 -3.71
CA GLU A 149 -19.94 -0.13 -3.42
C GLU A 149 -20.45 0.31 -2.03
N GLY A 150 -20.17 1.56 -1.62
CA GLY A 150 -20.53 2.09 -0.29
C GLY A 150 -19.58 1.67 0.85
N ARG A 151 -18.55 0.89 0.55
CA ARG A 151 -17.60 0.40 1.56
C ARG A 151 -16.77 1.52 2.18
N LEU A 152 -16.44 2.58 1.42
CA LEU A 152 -15.67 3.71 1.96
C LEU A 152 -16.46 4.48 3.00
N GLU A 153 -17.73 4.73 2.72
CA GLU A 153 -18.66 5.37 3.64
C GLU A 153 -18.81 4.54 4.92
N ALA A 154 -19.00 3.23 4.80
CA ALA A 154 -19.09 2.32 5.93
C ALA A 154 -17.81 2.28 6.79
N LEU A 155 -16.62 2.36 6.16
CA LEU A 155 -15.35 2.45 6.90
C LEU A 155 -15.24 3.78 7.67
N LEU A 156 -15.65 4.89 7.05
CA LEU A 156 -15.65 6.21 7.67
C LEU A 156 -16.67 6.29 8.84
N GLU A 157 -17.85 5.69 8.68
CA GLU A 157 -18.88 5.61 9.74
C GLU A 157 -18.39 4.82 10.96
N LYS A 158 -17.54 3.82 10.76
CA LYS A 158 -16.84 3.10 11.84
C LYS A 158 -15.69 3.89 12.48
N GLY A 159 -15.38 5.09 11.98
CA GLY A 159 -14.30 5.95 12.47
C GLY A 159 -12.92 5.58 11.96
N TYR A 160 -12.82 4.73 10.93
CA TYR A 160 -11.54 4.35 10.35
C TYR A 160 -11.06 5.41 9.35
N LYS A 161 -9.74 5.56 9.25
CA LYS A 161 -9.10 6.47 8.29
C LYS A 161 -9.14 5.83 6.88
N VAL A 162 -9.53 6.63 5.89
CA VAL A 162 -9.52 6.23 4.48
C VAL A 162 -8.69 7.23 3.68
N ARG A 163 -7.73 6.72 2.90
CA ARG A 163 -6.91 7.51 1.98
C ARG A 163 -7.23 7.13 0.54
N VAL A 164 -7.51 8.13 -0.27
CA VAL A 164 -7.73 7.93 -1.70
C VAL A 164 -6.46 8.32 -2.46
N TYR A 165 -5.87 7.36 -3.17
CA TYR A 165 -4.73 7.60 -4.06
C TYR A 165 -5.22 8.18 -5.38
N VAL A 166 -4.76 9.38 -5.71
CA VAL A 166 -5.11 10.07 -6.94
C VAL A 166 -3.88 10.15 -7.84
N PRO A 167 -3.81 9.43 -8.97
CA PRO A 167 -2.74 9.60 -9.95
C PRO A 167 -2.76 11.01 -10.50
N TYR A 168 -1.60 11.67 -10.49
CA TYR A 168 -1.45 13.03 -10.96
C TYR A 168 -0.16 13.19 -11.78
N GLY A 169 -0.21 14.06 -12.81
CA GLY A 169 0.93 14.38 -13.62
C GLY A 169 0.67 14.21 -15.13
N PRO A 170 1.62 14.57 -16.01
CA PRO A 170 1.45 14.52 -17.46
C PRO A 170 1.23 13.10 -17.99
N ASP A 171 1.77 12.09 -17.32
CA ASP A 171 1.69 10.69 -17.73
C ASP A 171 0.50 9.92 -17.13
N TRP A 172 -0.48 10.63 -16.52
CA TRP A 172 -1.65 10.02 -15.89
C TRP A 172 -2.41 9.06 -16.81
N PHE A 173 -2.48 9.38 -18.10
CA PHE A 173 -3.19 8.55 -19.10
C PHE A 173 -2.51 7.18 -19.27
N ASN A 174 -1.19 7.17 -19.47
CA ASN A 174 -0.42 5.93 -19.60
C ASN A 174 -0.47 5.09 -18.33
N TYR A 175 -0.40 5.73 -17.17
CA TYR A 175 -0.61 5.08 -15.87
C TYR A 175 -1.98 4.41 -15.79
N SER A 176 -3.05 5.15 -16.11
CA SER A 176 -4.42 4.65 -16.04
C SER A 176 -4.64 3.49 -17.01
N VAL A 177 -4.12 3.57 -18.23
CA VAL A 177 -4.20 2.49 -19.23
C VAL A 177 -3.49 1.22 -18.73
N ARG A 178 -2.33 1.34 -18.09
CA ARG A 178 -1.65 0.18 -17.48
C ARG A 178 -2.53 -0.47 -16.41
N ARG A 179 -3.10 0.32 -15.50
CA ARG A 179 -4.02 -0.19 -14.45
C ARG A 179 -5.25 -0.89 -15.03
N LEU A 180 -5.83 -0.35 -16.11
CA LEU A 180 -6.95 -0.99 -16.81
C LEU A 180 -6.57 -2.33 -17.45
N LYS A 181 -5.36 -2.43 -18.01
CA LYS A 181 -4.85 -3.69 -18.57
C LYS A 181 -4.58 -4.76 -17.51
N GLU A 182 -4.12 -4.33 -16.33
CA GLU A 182 -3.82 -5.21 -15.20
C GLU A 182 -5.08 -5.68 -14.48
N ASN A 183 -6.15 -4.89 -14.52
CA ASN A 183 -7.44 -5.24 -13.95
C ASN A 183 -8.58 -4.91 -14.95
N PRO A 184 -8.94 -5.85 -15.84
CA PRO A 184 -9.98 -5.67 -16.84
C PRO A 184 -11.37 -5.32 -16.27
N ASN A 185 -11.65 -5.68 -15.01
CA ASN A 185 -12.92 -5.35 -14.36
C ASN A 185 -13.07 -3.84 -14.14
N ILE A 186 -11.97 -3.13 -13.92
CA ILE A 186 -11.96 -1.65 -13.84
C ILE A 186 -12.33 -1.04 -15.19
N ALA A 187 -11.89 -1.64 -16.30
CA ALA A 187 -12.19 -1.14 -17.64
C ALA A 187 -13.70 -1.15 -17.94
N GLY A 188 -14.40 -2.23 -17.59
CA GLY A 188 -15.86 -2.34 -17.74
C GLY A 188 -16.60 -1.27 -16.94
N TYR A 189 -16.14 -1.00 -15.73
CA TYR A 189 -16.74 0.00 -14.84
C TYR A 189 -16.50 1.45 -15.31
N VAL A 190 -15.28 1.77 -15.74
CA VAL A 190 -14.94 3.09 -16.28
C VAL A 190 -15.77 3.36 -17.54
N LEU A 191 -15.87 2.40 -18.45
CA LEU A 191 -16.72 2.50 -19.63
C LEU A 191 -18.19 2.71 -19.26
N TRP A 192 -18.70 1.93 -18.29
CA TRP A 192 -20.10 2.05 -17.88
C TRP A 192 -20.41 3.41 -17.25
N ASN A 193 -19.50 3.98 -16.45
CA ASN A 193 -19.67 5.30 -15.85
C ASN A 193 -19.50 6.46 -16.85
N MET A 194 -18.73 6.28 -17.93
CA MET A 194 -18.65 7.29 -19.01
C MET A 194 -19.99 7.48 -19.76
N PHE A 195 -20.88 6.49 -19.72
CA PHE A 195 -22.21 6.52 -20.35
C PHE A 195 -23.36 6.79 -19.35
N LYS A 196 -23.09 6.83 -18.05
CA LYS A 196 -24.03 7.35 -17.06
C LYS A 196 -23.92 8.88 -17.02
N LYS A 197 -24.88 9.53 -17.68
CA LYS A 197 -25.19 10.94 -17.42
C LYS A 197 -26.07 11.07 -16.21
#